data_a815492e79e321a092e02cded7b8d214
#
_entry.id   a815492e79e321a092e02cded7b8d214
#
_cell.length_a   1.000
_cell.length_b   1.000
_cell.length_c   1.000
_cell.angle_alpha   90.00
_cell.angle_beta   90.00
_cell.angle_gamma   90.00
#
_symmetry.space_group_name_H-M   'P 1'
#
loop_
_entity.id
_entity.type
_entity.pdbx_description
1 polymer ?
#
loop_
_entity_poly.entity_id
_entity_poly.type
_entity_poly.pdbx_seq_one_letter_code
_entity_poly.pdbx_strand_id
1 'polypeptide(L)'
;VSTPGTPDDAERNPPTVAPAELTVPRPERRRDRRPGDVLRAFGRRHRVPLLATLPTLPLYAVWWAVLATGGGDLAAQEAWADFASRHGGSAYGLFWYGGMHTVNYSVVSPYLMALAGVRTVTVVSGLAASWLAAVLIVRCGVRRPVWPALLASLALWCDVASGRTTFALGVALALAACVPLVRERRLWLAAGYAALATTASPVAGLFLAVVGAAFLLVRDWGRALVLLIPPAAVVGATTLFFPFTGEQPMPAARIWPPLVLGLAVTALAPRTWRVARWSGAVYALGTVLTHLIASPVGTNVERFAELFAPAALLAALLSAPPALTAARSRRLLSGLLAGALVYSVGWVGRKTADDLKVSTAVPAWAAGTDGVVDALKGLGADRTRVEVVPARNHREATLLAPHVNLARGWNRQLDVERGRLFYDGTFSAATYRAWLDRWAVGFVVLPGGRPDGPAEAEAALVGDPGLRPEWLEPVWRDAHWRVYRVRDAVPLVSAPGTVLTTTPADLVLRVARPGAVTVRVAWSPWLRSDGGCLTRDGEFTRLTVGAPGEYRISSRYGPSPGPADRC
;
A
#
# COMPACT_ATOMS: atom_id res chain seq x y z
N VAL A 1 -102.75 -11.53 11.02
CA VAL A 1 -103.77 -11.93 11.98
C VAL A 1 -103.11 -12.21 13.31
N SER A 2 -103.48 -11.38 14.31
CA SER A 2 -103.46 -11.63 15.75
C SER A 2 -102.17 -11.50 16.53
N THR A 3 -102.02 -10.38 17.15
CA THR A 3 -101.52 -10.05 18.50
C THR A 3 -102.22 -10.90 19.59
N PRO A 4 -101.94 -10.79 20.91
CA PRO A 4 -100.90 -10.09 21.70
C PRO A 4 -100.47 -10.93 22.94
N GLY A 5 -99.54 -10.35 23.77
CA GLY A 5 -99.40 -10.76 25.16
C GLY A 5 -98.07 -10.32 25.83
N THR A 6 -98.11 -9.15 26.47
CA THR A 6 -97.27 -8.78 27.62
C THR A 6 -97.90 -9.36 28.89
N PRO A 7 -97.32 -9.31 30.13
CA PRO A 7 -96.09 -8.69 30.65
C PRO A 7 -95.28 -9.63 31.59
N ASP A 8 -94.10 -9.29 32.05
CA ASP A 8 -93.90 -9.11 33.52
C ASP A 8 -92.48 -8.61 33.81
N ASP A 9 -92.47 -7.60 34.64
CA ASP A 9 -91.31 -6.98 35.24
C ASP A 9 -90.61 -7.92 36.23
N ALA A 10 -89.30 -7.99 36.12
CA ALA A 10 -88.46 -8.43 37.22
C ALA A 10 -87.12 -7.66 37.22
N GLU A 11 -87.05 -6.71 38.13
CA GLU A 11 -85.87 -5.98 38.55
C GLU A 11 -84.72 -6.94 38.74
N ARG A 12 -83.63 -6.77 37.98
CA ARG A 12 -82.30 -7.35 38.29
C ARG A 12 -81.28 -6.25 38.44
N ASN A 13 -80.85 -6.06 39.70
CA ASN A 13 -79.69 -5.23 40.07
C ASN A 13 -78.47 -5.56 39.20
N PRO A 14 -77.73 -4.55 38.75
CA PRO A 14 -76.49 -4.73 38.05
C PRO A 14 -75.39 -5.29 39.00
N PRO A 15 -74.55 -6.20 38.56
CA PRO A 15 -73.44 -6.71 39.36
C PRO A 15 -72.40 -5.60 39.60
N THR A 16 -72.03 -5.40 40.85
CA THR A 16 -70.92 -4.56 41.31
C THR A 16 -69.59 -5.05 40.70
N VAL A 17 -69.09 -4.25 39.76
CA VAL A 17 -67.73 -4.50 39.20
C VAL A 17 -66.73 -4.04 40.26
N ALA A 18 -65.99 -4.98 40.85
CA ALA A 18 -64.83 -4.71 41.70
C ALA A 18 -63.73 -3.98 40.87
N PRO A 19 -63.05 -2.97 41.44
CA PRO A 19 -61.98 -2.29 40.72
C PRO A 19 -60.86 -3.27 40.38
N ALA A 20 -60.53 -3.38 39.07
CA ALA A 20 -59.36 -4.11 38.61
C ALA A 20 -58.10 -3.46 39.22
N GLU A 21 -57.44 -4.15 40.12
CA GLU A 21 -56.10 -3.80 40.55
C GLU A 21 -55.19 -3.73 39.31
N LEU A 22 -54.79 -2.51 38.96
CA LEU A 22 -53.70 -2.26 38.02
C LEU A 22 -52.42 -2.83 38.63
N THR A 23 -52.12 -4.09 38.33
CA THR A 23 -50.79 -4.67 38.57
C THR A 23 -49.81 -3.96 37.63
N VAL A 24 -49.13 -2.95 38.16
CA VAL A 24 -47.96 -2.32 37.52
C VAL A 24 -46.95 -3.43 37.31
N PRO A 25 -46.52 -3.69 36.05
CA PRO A 25 -45.46 -4.68 35.82
C PRO A 25 -44.22 -4.23 36.58
N ARG A 26 -43.79 -5.01 37.55
CA ARG A 26 -42.51 -4.79 38.23
C ARG A 26 -41.44 -4.69 37.15
N PRO A 27 -40.57 -3.64 37.14
CA PRO A 27 -39.47 -3.56 36.23
C PRO A 27 -38.65 -4.83 36.41
N GLU A 28 -38.52 -5.63 35.32
CA GLU A 28 -37.63 -6.77 35.28
C GLU A 28 -36.26 -6.28 35.73
N ARG A 29 -35.81 -6.72 36.91
CA ARG A 29 -34.44 -6.48 37.37
C ARG A 29 -33.52 -6.92 36.22
N ARG A 30 -32.82 -5.96 35.60
CA ARG A 30 -31.67 -6.26 34.73
C ARG A 30 -30.82 -7.23 35.52
N ARG A 31 -30.87 -8.53 35.15
CA ARG A 31 -29.96 -9.53 35.69
C ARG A 31 -28.56 -8.99 35.38
N ASP A 32 -27.84 -8.57 36.40
CA ASP A 32 -26.42 -8.23 36.29
C ASP A 32 -25.72 -9.48 35.72
N ARG A 33 -25.43 -9.40 34.42
CA ARG A 33 -24.72 -10.49 33.74
C ARG A 33 -23.34 -10.53 34.34
N ARG A 34 -23.03 -11.62 35.02
CA ARG A 34 -21.70 -11.84 35.58
C ARG A 34 -20.67 -11.67 34.47
N PRO A 35 -19.51 -11.01 34.70
CA PRO A 35 -18.48 -10.82 33.68
C PRO A 35 -18.10 -12.09 32.91
N GLY A 36 -18.12 -13.26 33.58
CA GLY A 36 -17.91 -14.57 32.97
C GLY A 36 -18.96 -14.99 31.95
N ASP A 37 -20.25 -14.58 32.13
CA ASP A 37 -21.31 -14.93 31.17
C ASP A 37 -21.22 -14.07 29.91
N VAL A 38 -20.78 -12.81 30.05
CA VAL A 38 -20.53 -11.92 28.93
C VAL A 38 -19.36 -12.44 28.09
N LEU A 39 -18.26 -12.84 28.73
CA LEU A 39 -17.10 -13.43 28.05
C LEU A 39 -17.43 -14.74 27.34
N ARG A 40 -18.20 -15.63 27.99
CA ARG A 40 -18.65 -16.89 27.35
C ARG A 40 -19.58 -16.63 26.18
N ALA A 41 -20.48 -15.68 26.28
CA ALA A 41 -21.38 -15.29 25.18
C ALA A 41 -20.59 -14.68 24.01
N PHE A 42 -19.62 -13.81 24.30
CA PHE A 42 -18.72 -13.25 23.31
C PHE A 42 -17.90 -14.34 22.61
N GLY A 43 -17.28 -15.25 23.39
CA GLY A 43 -16.49 -16.36 22.84
C GLY A 43 -17.30 -17.28 21.92
N ARG A 44 -18.56 -17.62 22.31
CA ARG A 44 -19.47 -18.39 21.45
C ARG A 44 -19.82 -17.65 20.16
N ARG A 45 -20.14 -16.36 20.24
CA ARG A 45 -20.53 -15.53 19.10
C ARG A 45 -19.36 -15.32 18.12
N HIS A 46 -18.13 -15.20 18.61
CA HIS A 46 -16.94 -14.90 17.83
C HIS A 46 -15.96 -16.06 17.73
N ARG A 47 -16.46 -17.31 17.93
CA ARG A 47 -15.62 -18.51 17.93
C ARG A 47 -14.75 -18.62 16.66
N VAL A 48 -15.30 -18.39 15.47
CA VAL A 48 -14.55 -18.50 14.21
C VAL A 48 -13.51 -17.41 14.07
N PRO A 49 -13.83 -16.10 14.25
CA PRO A 49 -12.82 -15.05 14.28
C PRO A 49 -11.69 -15.29 15.29
N LEU A 50 -12.01 -15.75 16.51
CA LEU A 50 -11.01 -16.10 17.52
C LEU A 50 -10.10 -17.24 17.05
N LEU A 51 -10.69 -18.35 16.57
CA LEU A 51 -9.93 -19.50 16.08
C LEU A 51 -9.09 -19.18 14.83
N ALA A 52 -9.47 -18.21 14.03
CA ALA A 52 -8.71 -17.80 12.85
C ALA A 52 -7.59 -16.80 13.20
N THR A 53 -7.81 -15.89 14.17
CA THR A 53 -6.88 -14.80 14.47
C THR A 53 -5.86 -15.17 15.56
N LEU A 54 -6.29 -15.85 16.64
CA LEU A 54 -5.38 -16.17 17.75
C LEU A 54 -4.16 -17.03 17.35
N PRO A 55 -4.28 -18.05 16.48
CA PRO A 55 -3.12 -18.81 16.04
C PRO A 55 -2.10 -18.03 15.23
N THR A 56 -2.47 -16.85 14.68
CA THR A 56 -1.52 -15.99 13.96
C THR A 56 -0.72 -15.05 14.87
N LEU A 57 -1.13 -14.88 16.13
CA LEU A 57 -0.40 -14.03 17.10
C LEU A 57 1.10 -14.40 17.22
N PRO A 58 1.48 -15.67 17.43
CA PRO A 58 2.90 -16.03 17.48
C PRO A 58 3.62 -15.75 16.16
N LEU A 59 2.95 -15.90 15.01
CA LEU A 59 3.52 -15.56 13.70
C LEU A 59 3.81 -14.07 13.58
N TYR A 60 2.89 -13.20 14.03
CA TYR A 60 3.11 -11.75 14.08
C TYR A 60 4.19 -11.36 15.11
N ALA A 61 4.27 -12.06 16.24
CA ALA A 61 5.33 -11.84 17.22
C ALA A 61 6.72 -12.18 16.65
N VAL A 62 6.84 -13.32 15.93
CA VAL A 62 8.07 -13.70 15.23
C VAL A 62 8.41 -12.68 14.14
N TRP A 63 7.42 -12.23 13.36
CA TRP A 63 7.66 -11.20 12.36
C TRP A 63 8.20 -9.91 12.99
N TRP A 64 7.56 -9.44 14.06
CA TRP A 64 7.97 -8.22 14.77
C TRP A 64 9.41 -8.31 15.30
N ALA A 65 9.73 -9.42 15.96
CA ALA A 65 10.98 -9.57 16.70
C ALA A 65 12.16 -9.99 15.83
N VAL A 66 11.91 -10.76 14.75
CA VAL A 66 12.96 -11.46 14.00
C VAL A 66 12.96 -11.13 12.51
N LEU A 67 11.79 -11.05 11.87
CA LEU A 67 11.71 -10.94 10.41
C LEU A 67 11.66 -9.51 9.91
N ALA A 68 11.11 -8.58 10.68
CA ALA A 68 10.96 -7.16 10.32
C ALA A 68 12.28 -6.39 10.56
N THR A 69 13.27 -6.65 9.73
CA THR A 69 14.63 -6.11 9.88
C THR A 69 14.93 -4.89 8.99
N GLY A 70 13.90 -4.32 8.33
CA GLY A 70 14.03 -3.11 7.50
C GLY A 70 14.47 -3.35 6.05
N GLY A 71 14.42 -4.60 5.55
CA GLY A 71 14.73 -4.91 4.15
C GLY A 71 13.50 -5.17 3.28
N GLY A 72 13.68 -5.17 1.96
CA GLY A 72 12.62 -5.36 0.98
C GLY A 72 11.60 -4.21 0.98
N ASP A 73 10.33 -4.52 0.84
CA ASP A 73 9.26 -3.50 0.83
C ASP A 73 9.22 -2.68 2.13
N LEU A 74 9.69 -3.25 3.26
CA LEU A 74 9.72 -2.55 4.54
C LEU A 74 10.66 -1.34 4.54
N ALA A 75 11.73 -1.36 3.74
CA ALA A 75 12.66 -0.24 3.61
C ALA A 75 11.94 1.06 3.17
N ALA A 76 11.07 0.98 2.17
CA ALA A 76 10.31 2.14 1.73
C ALA A 76 9.36 2.66 2.81
N GLN A 77 8.71 1.75 3.54
CA GLN A 77 7.75 2.11 4.58
C GLN A 77 8.44 2.85 5.75
N GLU A 78 9.61 2.38 6.14
CA GLU A 78 10.42 3.01 7.19
C GLU A 78 10.92 4.40 6.73
N ALA A 79 11.39 4.54 5.48
CA ALA A 79 11.83 5.83 4.94
C ALA A 79 10.68 6.87 4.89
N TRP A 80 9.49 6.47 4.47
CA TRP A 80 8.33 7.38 4.44
C TRP A 80 7.83 7.74 5.84
N ALA A 81 7.80 6.79 6.77
CA ALA A 81 7.44 7.06 8.16
C ALA A 81 8.44 8.00 8.83
N ASP A 82 9.72 7.80 8.58
CA ASP A 82 10.79 8.65 9.08
C ASP A 82 10.70 10.07 8.50
N PHE A 83 10.50 10.21 7.18
CA PHE A 83 10.25 11.51 6.57
C PHE A 83 9.00 12.19 7.16
N ALA A 84 7.89 11.49 7.31
CA ALA A 84 6.68 12.03 7.90
C ALA A 84 6.86 12.46 9.36
N SER A 85 7.69 11.75 10.14
CA SER A 85 7.96 12.09 11.55
C SER A 85 8.77 13.39 11.69
N ARG A 86 9.74 13.62 10.80
CA ARG A 86 10.63 14.78 10.85
C ARG A 86 10.12 15.98 10.04
N HIS A 87 9.38 15.72 8.97
CA HIS A 87 8.94 16.71 8.00
C HIS A 87 7.45 16.61 7.69
N GLY A 88 6.60 16.33 8.70
CA GLY A 88 5.17 16.06 8.53
C GLY A 88 4.35 17.18 7.88
N GLY A 89 4.86 18.42 7.87
CA GLY A 89 4.24 19.56 7.17
C GLY A 89 4.63 19.67 5.69
N SER A 90 5.62 18.90 5.22
CA SER A 90 6.12 18.98 3.85
C SER A 90 5.27 18.12 2.90
N ALA A 91 4.73 18.75 1.85
CA ALA A 91 3.94 18.09 0.82
C ALA A 91 4.81 17.37 -0.24
N TYR A 92 6.12 17.66 -0.27
CA TYR A 92 7.06 17.16 -1.26
C TYR A 92 8.40 16.86 -0.59
N GLY A 93 8.90 15.64 -0.74
CA GLY A 93 10.18 15.21 -0.21
C GLY A 93 11.27 15.24 -1.28
N LEU A 94 12.46 15.72 -0.92
CA LEU A 94 13.63 15.80 -1.82
C LEU A 94 14.56 14.59 -1.71
N PHE A 95 14.34 13.73 -0.73
CA PHE A 95 15.23 12.64 -0.37
C PHE A 95 15.38 11.54 -1.43
N TRP A 96 14.43 11.40 -2.38
CA TRP A 96 14.47 10.46 -3.49
C TRP A 96 14.08 11.09 -4.83
N TYR A 97 14.64 10.58 -5.91
CA TYR A 97 14.25 10.84 -7.30
C TYR A 97 14.27 12.33 -7.73
N GLY A 98 15.01 13.15 -7.05
CA GLY A 98 14.98 14.60 -7.34
C GLY A 98 13.70 15.28 -6.88
N GLY A 99 12.94 14.65 -6.04
CA GLY A 99 11.70 15.12 -5.44
C GLY A 99 10.49 14.26 -5.77
N MET A 100 9.65 13.98 -4.77
CA MET A 100 8.45 13.17 -4.90
C MET A 100 7.38 13.51 -3.87
N HIS A 101 6.14 13.22 -4.19
CA HIS A 101 5.04 13.27 -3.22
C HIS A 101 4.88 11.93 -2.51
N THR A 102 5.05 11.89 -1.19
CA THR A 102 4.78 10.68 -0.39
C THR A 102 3.30 10.28 -0.46
N VAL A 103 2.41 11.24 -0.63
CA VAL A 103 0.96 11.07 -0.81
C VAL A 103 0.61 10.16 -2.00
N ASN A 104 1.41 10.13 -3.06
CA ASN A 104 1.17 9.27 -4.23
C ASN A 104 1.18 7.79 -3.90
N TYR A 105 1.90 7.39 -2.86
CA TYR A 105 1.90 6.01 -2.39
C TYR A 105 0.81 5.76 -1.34
N SER A 106 0.68 6.68 -0.38
CA SER A 106 -0.36 6.64 0.66
C SER A 106 -0.54 8.01 1.29
N VAL A 107 -1.80 8.42 1.44
CA VAL A 107 -2.15 9.67 2.10
C VAL A 107 -2.00 9.57 3.62
N VAL A 108 -2.34 8.42 4.20
CA VAL A 108 -2.52 8.26 5.67
C VAL A 108 -1.40 7.44 6.30
N SER A 109 -0.93 6.38 5.61
CA SER A 109 -0.06 5.39 6.23
C SER A 109 1.26 5.95 6.76
N PRO A 110 2.01 6.83 6.06
CA PRO A 110 3.26 7.37 6.57
C PRO A 110 3.08 8.11 7.90
N TYR A 111 2.03 8.90 8.04
CA TYR A 111 1.75 9.68 9.26
C TYR A 111 1.31 8.79 10.42
N LEU A 112 0.44 7.79 10.15
CA LEU A 112 0.03 6.84 11.18
C LEU A 112 1.20 5.99 11.66
N MET A 113 2.08 5.59 10.74
CA MET A 113 3.29 4.83 11.04
C MET A 113 4.35 5.67 11.76
N ALA A 114 4.47 6.95 11.44
CA ALA A 114 5.32 7.90 12.18
C ALA A 114 4.86 8.06 13.64
N LEU A 115 3.53 8.08 13.87
CA LEU A 115 2.95 8.22 15.21
C LEU A 115 3.03 6.94 16.06
N ALA A 116 2.66 5.79 15.47
CA ALA A 116 2.47 4.54 16.21
C ALA A 116 3.58 3.50 15.97
N GLY A 117 4.49 3.79 15.05
CA GLY A 117 5.52 2.86 14.58
C GLY A 117 5.05 1.94 13.46
N VAL A 118 5.92 1.71 12.47
CA VAL A 118 5.62 0.88 11.29
C VAL A 118 5.19 -0.53 11.70
N ARG A 119 5.93 -1.18 12.60
CA ARG A 119 5.64 -2.56 13.04
C ARG A 119 4.32 -2.67 13.78
N THR A 120 3.99 -1.70 14.66
CA THR A 120 2.72 -1.66 15.42
C THR A 120 1.52 -1.58 14.47
N VAL A 121 1.54 -0.59 13.57
CA VAL A 121 0.45 -0.40 12.58
C VAL A 121 0.27 -1.66 11.74
N THR A 122 1.36 -2.28 11.33
CA THR A 122 1.34 -3.49 10.51
C THR A 122 0.70 -4.67 11.22
N VAL A 123 1.14 -4.99 12.43
CA VAL A 123 0.60 -6.12 13.21
C VAL A 123 -0.88 -5.91 13.54
N VAL A 124 -1.24 -4.70 14.01
CA VAL A 124 -2.65 -4.38 14.30
C VAL A 124 -3.50 -4.51 13.04
N SER A 125 -3.02 -4.02 11.90
CA SER A 125 -3.73 -4.14 10.61
C SER A 125 -3.89 -5.59 10.18
N GLY A 126 -2.86 -6.40 10.27
CA GLY A 126 -2.89 -7.81 9.91
C GLY A 126 -3.85 -8.63 10.80
N LEU A 127 -3.84 -8.40 12.11
CA LEU A 127 -4.77 -9.03 13.05
C LEU A 127 -6.22 -8.57 12.82
N ALA A 128 -6.43 -7.27 12.59
CA ALA A 128 -7.75 -6.73 12.24
C ALA A 128 -8.27 -7.31 10.92
N ALA A 129 -7.42 -7.40 9.90
CA ALA A 129 -7.76 -8.01 8.61
C ALA A 129 -8.14 -9.50 8.78
N SER A 130 -7.38 -10.26 9.56
CA SER A 130 -7.67 -11.67 9.87
C SER A 130 -9.03 -11.84 10.55
N TRP A 131 -9.32 -11.00 11.54
CA TRP A 131 -10.61 -10.98 12.23
C TRP A 131 -11.76 -10.65 11.28
N LEU A 132 -11.62 -9.59 10.48
CA LEU A 132 -12.65 -9.13 9.56
C LEU A 132 -12.90 -10.14 8.43
N ALA A 133 -11.86 -10.78 7.90
CA ALA A 133 -11.98 -11.86 6.92
C ALA A 133 -12.79 -13.04 7.50
N ALA A 134 -12.49 -13.45 8.72
CA ALA A 134 -13.23 -14.51 9.40
C ALA A 134 -14.70 -14.11 9.64
N VAL A 135 -14.98 -12.87 10.06
CA VAL A 135 -16.34 -12.34 10.20
C VAL A 135 -17.10 -12.37 8.86
N LEU A 136 -16.45 -11.97 7.77
CA LEU A 136 -17.04 -12.01 6.41
C LEU A 136 -17.36 -13.43 5.99
N ILE A 137 -16.43 -14.37 6.13
CA ILE A 137 -16.61 -15.78 5.78
C ILE A 137 -17.80 -16.38 6.54
N VAL A 138 -17.94 -16.08 7.84
CA VAL A 138 -19.10 -16.53 8.64
C VAL A 138 -20.39 -15.89 8.15
N ARG A 139 -20.39 -14.57 7.88
CA ARG A 139 -21.59 -13.85 7.44
C ARG A 139 -22.05 -14.24 6.05
N CYS A 140 -21.14 -14.63 5.18
CA CYS A 140 -21.43 -15.15 3.84
C CYS A 140 -21.98 -16.61 3.87
N GLY A 141 -22.14 -17.22 5.04
CA GLY A 141 -22.72 -18.56 5.17
C GLY A 141 -21.85 -19.69 4.62
N VAL A 142 -20.53 -19.49 4.57
CA VAL A 142 -19.58 -20.51 4.08
C VAL A 142 -19.63 -21.74 4.98
N ARG A 143 -19.72 -22.92 4.39
CA ARG A 143 -19.69 -24.21 5.12
C ARG A 143 -18.32 -24.42 5.77
N ARG A 144 -18.32 -24.90 7.01
CA ARG A 144 -17.09 -25.14 7.80
C ARG A 144 -16.14 -23.91 7.80
N PRO A 145 -16.62 -22.72 8.23
CA PRO A 145 -15.96 -21.44 8.02
C PRO A 145 -14.58 -21.30 8.67
N VAL A 146 -14.26 -22.17 9.66
CA VAL A 146 -12.97 -22.12 10.39
C VAL A 146 -11.79 -22.31 9.45
N TRP A 147 -11.85 -23.30 8.55
CA TRP A 147 -10.72 -23.64 7.69
C TRP A 147 -10.40 -22.56 6.65
N PRO A 148 -11.39 -22.03 5.88
CA PRO A 148 -11.13 -20.89 5.00
C PRO A 148 -10.69 -19.63 5.76
N ALA A 149 -11.19 -19.40 6.99
CA ALA A 149 -10.79 -18.27 7.80
C ALA A 149 -9.33 -18.37 8.29
N LEU A 150 -8.90 -19.57 8.72
CA LEU A 150 -7.50 -19.84 9.06
C LEU A 150 -6.57 -19.63 7.85
N LEU A 151 -6.97 -20.12 6.69
CA LEU A 151 -6.17 -19.99 5.48
C LEU A 151 -6.11 -18.52 5.00
N ALA A 152 -7.22 -17.77 5.12
CA ALA A 152 -7.22 -16.33 4.88
C ALA A 152 -6.28 -15.57 5.83
N SER A 153 -6.31 -15.92 7.12
CA SER A 153 -5.42 -15.30 8.12
C SER A 153 -3.95 -15.60 7.86
N LEU A 154 -3.64 -16.82 7.40
CA LEU A 154 -2.28 -17.20 6.99
C LEU A 154 -1.83 -16.43 5.74
N ALA A 155 -2.70 -16.29 4.73
CA ALA A 155 -2.39 -15.51 3.53
C ALA A 155 -2.15 -14.02 3.85
N LEU A 156 -2.95 -13.45 4.76
CA LEU A 156 -2.77 -12.08 5.26
C LEU A 156 -1.45 -11.92 6.04
N TRP A 157 -1.06 -12.94 6.82
CA TRP A 157 0.25 -12.96 7.47
C TRP A 157 1.39 -13.04 6.43
N CYS A 158 1.27 -13.83 5.38
CA CYS A 158 2.26 -13.92 4.29
C CYS A 158 2.48 -12.56 3.62
N ASP A 159 1.41 -11.78 3.42
CA ASP A 159 1.51 -10.43 2.88
C ASP A 159 2.29 -9.48 3.80
N VAL A 160 2.00 -9.52 5.10
CA VAL A 160 2.75 -8.78 6.13
C VAL A 160 4.20 -9.25 6.20
N ALA A 161 4.45 -10.56 6.13
CA ALA A 161 5.79 -11.13 6.15
C ALA A 161 6.67 -10.62 4.99
N SER A 162 6.04 -10.33 3.85
CA SER A 162 6.70 -9.69 2.69
C SER A 162 6.94 -8.17 2.86
N GLY A 163 6.65 -7.57 4.03
CA GLY A 163 6.91 -6.15 4.33
C GLY A 163 5.88 -5.16 3.77
N ARG A 164 4.71 -5.61 3.31
CA ARG A 164 3.71 -4.77 2.60
C ARG A 164 2.77 -4.05 3.56
N THR A 165 3.34 -3.22 4.44
CA THR A 165 2.69 -2.65 5.62
C THR A 165 1.55 -1.68 5.29
N THR A 166 1.77 -0.73 4.39
CA THR A 166 0.76 0.22 3.89
C THR A 166 -0.42 -0.50 3.25
N PHE A 167 -0.14 -1.55 2.48
CA PHE A 167 -1.17 -2.36 1.86
C PHE A 167 -1.96 -3.17 2.89
N ALA A 168 -1.32 -3.72 3.93
CA ALA A 168 -2.01 -4.43 5.01
C ALA A 168 -3.04 -3.53 5.75
N LEU A 169 -2.71 -2.25 5.99
CA LEU A 169 -3.67 -1.27 6.53
C LEU A 169 -4.84 -1.05 5.58
N GLY A 170 -4.54 -0.86 4.28
CA GLY A 170 -5.58 -0.72 3.25
C GLY A 170 -6.50 -1.93 3.18
N VAL A 171 -5.96 -3.16 3.26
CA VAL A 171 -6.73 -4.41 3.26
C VAL A 171 -7.62 -4.53 4.50
N ALA A 172 -7.14 -4.17 5.69
CA ALA A 172 -7.96 -4.19 6.90
C ALA A 172 -9.17 -3.27 6.75
N LEU A 173 -8.97 -2.06 6.23
CA LEU A 173 -10.04 -1.09 5.97
C LEU A 173 -10.97 -1.55 4.82
N ALA A 174 -10.43 -2.19 3.77
CA ALA A 174 -11.22 -2.75 2.69
C ALA A 174 -12.14 -3.89 3.16
N LEU A 175 -11.62 -4.78 4.00
CA LEU A 175 -12.44 -5.83 4.63
C LEU A 175 -13.50 -5.22 5.56
N ALA A 176 -13.16 -4.14 6.29
CA ALA A 176 -14.14 -3.40 7.08
C ALA A 176 -15.26 -2.79 6.20
N ALA A 177 -14.93 -2.29 5.00
CA ALA A 177 -15.91 -1.82 4.03
C ALA A 177 -16.87 -2.92 3.56
N CYS A 178 -16.37 -4.16 3.41
CA CYS A 178 -17.19 -5.29 2.98
C CYS A 178 -18.16 -5.82 4.07
N VAL A 179 -17.88 -5.59 5.35
CA VAL A 179 -18.71 -6.12 6.46
C VAL A 179 -20.16 -5.59 6.46
N PRO A 180 -20.45 -4.29 6.26
CA PRO A 180 -21.82 -3.77 6.16
C PRO A 180 -22.58 -4.28 4.94
N LEU A 181 -21.87 -4.59 3.83
CA LEU A 181 -22.49 -5.00 2.57
C LEU A 181 -23.24 -6.33 2.68
N VAL A 182 -22.76 -7.26 3.52
CA VAL A 182 -23.39 -8.59 3.66
C VAL A 182 -24.84 -8.51 4.19
N ARG A 183 -25.17 -7.45 4.96
CA ARG A 183 -26.51 -7.26 5.55
C ARG A 183 -27.30 -6.07 4.99
N GLU A 184 -26.79 -5.41 3.96
CA GLU A 184 -27.38 -4.20 3.33
C GLU A 184 -27.68 -3.06 4.32
N ARG A 185 -26.97 -3.04 5.44
CA ARG A 185 -27.17 -2.03 6.48
C ARG A 185 -25.99 -1.09 6.53
N ARG A 186 -26.28 0.22 6.63
CA ARG A 186 -25.26 1.26 6.80
C ARG A 186 -24.25 1.31 5.64
N LEU A 187 -24.74 1.35 4.39
CA LEU A 187 -23.91 1.45 3.18
C LEU A 187 -22.95 2.66 3.22
N TRP A 188 -23.33 3.74 3.93
CA TRP A 188 -22.46 4.88 4.15
C TRP A 188 -21.15 4.52 4.90
N LEU A 189 -21.21 3.56 5.85
CA LEU A 189 -19.98 3.04 6.49
C LEU A 189 -19.12 2.29 5.49
N ALA A 190 -19.71 1.51 4.58
CA ALA A 190 -18.96 0.84 3.51
C ALA A 190 -18.24 1.87 2.62
N ALA A 191 -18.94 2.94 2.23
CA ALA A 191 -18.36 4.03 1.44
C ALA A 191 -17.20 4.73 2.19
N GLY A 192 -17.41 5.06 3.48
CA GLY A 192 -16.38 5.67 4.32
C GLY A 192 -15.12 4.79 4.47
N TYR A 193 -15.30 3.50 4.77
CA TYR A 193 -14.17 2.57 4.84
C TYR A 193 -13.52 2.33 3.47
N ALA A 194 -14.27 2.35 2.36
CA ALA A 194 -13.70 2.23 1.02
C ALA A 194 -12.81 3.44 0.67
N ALA A 195 -13.25 4.65 1.03
CA ALA A 195 -12.41 5.85 0.91
C ALA A 195 -11.14 5.73 1.76
N LEU A 196 -11.28 5.38 3.05
CA LEU A 196 -10.14 5.19 3.96
C LEU A 196 -9.19 4.09 3.51
N ALA A 197 -9.69 2.98 2.97
CA ALA A 197 -8.86 1.92 2.41
C ALA A 197 -8.02 2.43 1.25
N THR A 198 -8.60 3.27 0.40
CA THR A 198 -7.92 3.85 -0.77
C THR A 198 -6.90 4.91 -0.36
N THR A 199 -7.20 5.74 0.64
CA THR A 199 -6.23 6.71 1.19
C THR A 199 -5.06 6.02 1.90
N ALA A 200 -5.29 4.84 2.50
CA ALA A 200 -4.23 4.02 3.08
C ALA A 200 -3.42 3.30 1.99
N SER A 201 -4.09 2.74 0.97
CA SER A 201 -3.44 2.10 -0.17
C SER A 201 -4.33 2.13 -1.42
N PRO A 202 -3.93 2.82 -2.50
CA PRO A 202 -4.67 2.81 -3.77
C PRO A 202 -4.92 1.39 -4.32
N VAL A 203 -3.99 0.45 -4.10
CA VAL A 203 -4.13 -0.96 -4.51
C VAL A 203 -5.29 -1.64 -3.76
N ALA A 204 -5.52 -1.34 -2.48
CA ALA A 204 -6.66 -1.84 -1.73
C ALA A 204 -7.98 -1.27 -2.29
N GLY A 205 -7.99 0.01 -2.68
CA GLY A 205 -9.11 0.64 -3.39
C GLY A 205 -9.41 -0.02 -4.73
N LEU A 206 -8.38 -0.35 -5.51
CA LEU A 206 -8.53 -1.10 -6.76
C LEU A 206 -9.20 -2.46 -6.54
N PHE A 207 -8.85 -3.17 -5.48
CA PHE A 207 -9.46 -4.46 -5.17
C PHE A 207 -10.91 -4.34 -4.73
N LEU A 208 -11.27 -3.25 -4.02
CA LEU A 208 -12.67 -2.91 -3.78
C LEU A 208 -13.42 -2.62 -5.08
N ALA A 209 -12.78 -1.94 -6.05
CA ALA A 209 -13.37 -1.68 -7.36
C ALA A 209 -13.61 -2.97 -8.16
N VAL A 210 -12.74 -3.99 -8.06
CA VAL A 210 -12.97 -5.32 -8.65
C VAL A 210 -14.26 -5.95 -8.09
N VAL A 211 -14.46 -5.89 -6.77
CA VAL A 211 -15.67 -6.41 -6.12
C VAL A 211 -16.89 -5.53 -6.46
N GLY A 212 -16.71 -4.21 -6.52
CA GLY A 212 -17.74 -3.25 -6.94
C GLY A 212 -18.23 -3.51 -8.36
N ALA A 213 -17.30 -3.76 -9.30
CA ALA A 213 -17.63 -4.14 -10.67
C ALA A 213 -18.40 -5.48 -10.74
N ALA A 214 -18.05 -6.44 -9.88
CA ALA A 214 -18.81 -7.69 -9.78
C ALA A 214 -20.23 -7.46 -9.28
N PHE A 215 -20.46 -6.57 -8.30
CA PHE A 215 -21.80 -6.17 -7.89
C PHE A 215 -22.57 -5.47 -9.02
N LEU A 216 -21.90 -4.65 -9.82
CA LEU A 216 -22.49 -4.00 -10.99
C LEU A 216 -23.00 -5.06 -12.01
N LEU A 217 -22.20 -6.08 -12.30
CA LEU A 217 -22.53 -7.18 -13.21
C LEU A 217 -23.70 -8.05 -12.71
N VAL A 218 -23.92 -8.14 -11.40
CA VAL A 218 -25.10 -8.80 -10.84
C VAL A 218 -26.28 -7.84 -10.62
N ARG A 219 -26.16 -6.57 -11.08
CA ARG A 219 -27.17 -5.50 -11.01
C ARG A 219 -27.50 -5.03 -9.58
N ASP A 220 -26.57 -5.16 -8.65
CA ASP A 220 -26.69 -4.60 -7.30
C ASP A 220 -25.98 -3.24 -7.25
N TRP A 221 -26.70 -2.23 -7.73
CA TRP A 221 -26.18 -0.87 -7.90
C TRP A 221 -25.76 -0.22 -6.58
N GLY A 222 -26.54 -0.44 -5.51
CA GLY A 222 -26.25 0.16 -4.20
C GLY A 222 -24.90 -0.27 -3.66
N ARG A 223 -24.61 -1.58 -3.66
CA ARG A 223 -23.32 -2.11 -3.24
C ARG A 223 -22.19 -1.78 -4.22
N ALA A 224 -22.50 -1.77 -5.53
CA ALA A 224 -21.52 -1.40 -6.55
C ALA A 224 -21.01 0.03 -6.36
N LEU A 225 -21.92 1.01 -6.24
CA LEU A 225 -21.56 2.44 -6.17
C LEU A 225 -20.75 2.78 -4.92
N VAL A 226 -21.04 2.18 -3.76
CA VAL A 226 -20.27 2.43 -2.53
C VAL A 226 -18.87 1.85 -2.55
N LEU A 227 -18.59 0.90 -3.45
CA LEU A 227 -17.24 0.34 -3.64
C LEU A 227 -16.51 0.95 -4.84
N LEU A 228 -17.19 1.64 -5.75
CA LEU A 228 -16.58 2.25 -6.94
C LEU A 228 -16.33 3.74 -6.77
N ILE A 229 -17.35 4.50 -6.32
CA ILE A 229 -17.26 5.96 -6.26
C ILE A 229 -16.22 6.46 -5.27
N PRO A 230 -16.19 6.01 -3.99
CA PRO A 230 -15.21 6.53 -3.04
C PRO A 230 -13.75 6.24 -3.44
N PRO A 231 -13.37 5.02 -3.88
CA PRO A 231 -12.03 4.79 -4.40
C PRO A 231 -11.69 5.65 -5.61
N ALA A 232 -12.61 5.77 -6.58
CA ALA A 232 -12.39 6.60 -7.77
C ALA A 232 -12.22 8.09 -7.40
N ALA A 233 -13.02 8.59 -6.45
CA ALA A 233 -12.92 9.97 -5.97
C ALA A 233 -11.57 10.23 -5.26
N VAL A 234 -11.11 9.30 -4.41
CA VAL A 234 -9.81 9.42 -3.72
C VAL A 234 -8.66 9.40 -4.73
N VAL A 235 -8.65 8.43 -5.66
CA VAL A 235 -7.61 8.36 -6.69
C VAL A 235 -7.65 9.59 -7.59
N GLY A 236 -8.84 10.03 -8.03
CA GLY A 236 -9.00 11.24 -8.84
C GLY A 236 -8.47 12.49 -8.12
N ALA A 237 -8.83 12.67 -6.85
CA ALA A 237 -8.33 13.79 -6.05
C ALA A 237 -6.81 13.74 -5.85
N THR A 238 -6.25 12.56 -5.50
CA THR A 238 -4.79 12.44 -5.32
C THR A 238 -4.05 12.66 -6.64
N THR A 239 -4.54 12.19 -7.78
CA THR A 239 -3.92 12.41 -9.09
C THR A 239 -3.99 13.89 -9.50
N LEU A 240 -5.09 14.59 -9.18
CA LEU A 240 -5.27 16.00 -9.50
C LEU A 240 -4.34 16.89 -8.65
N PHE A 241 -4.29 16.65 -7.34
CA PHE A 241 -3.50 17.49 -6.43
C PHE A 241 -2.02 17.11 -6.36
N PHE A 242 -1.69 15.84 -6.61
CA PHE A 242 -0.34 15.30 -6.55
C PHE A 242 -0.06 14.49 -7.82
N PRO A 243 0.23 15.16 -8.95
CA PRO A 243 0.45 14.49 -10.23
C PRO A 243 1.50 13.38 -10.13
N PHE A 244 1.18 12.22 -10.69
CA PHE A 244 2.03 11.03 -10.67
C PHE A 244 1.94 10.30 -12.02
N THR A 245 3.07 10.05 -12.64
CA THR A 245 3.20 9.43 -13.96
C THR A 245 3.95 8.10 -13.93
N GLY A 246 4.33 7.62 -12.73
CA GLY A 246 5.12 6.41 -12.57
C GLY A 246 4.44 5.15 -13.10
N GLU A 247 5.23 4.25 -13.66
CA GLU A 247 4.79 2.99 -14.26
C GLU A 247 5.42 1.79 -13.55
N GLN A 248 4.64 0.71 -13.39
CA GLN A 248 5.19 -0.57 -12.95
C GLN A 248 4.92 -1.63 -14.02
N PRO A 249 5.97 -2.22 -14.63
CA PRO A 249 5.79 -3.27 -15.62
C PRO A 249 5.14 -4.53 -15.04
N MET A 250 4.32 -5.21 -15.83
CA MET A 250 3.82 -6.56 -15.57
C MET A 250 4.44 -7.52 -16.58
N PRO A 251 5.55 -8.20 -16.25
CA PRO A 251 6.20 -9.13 -17.16
C PRO A 251 5.29 -10.30 -17.56
N ALA A 252 5.37 -10.75 -18.82
CA ALA A 252 4.55 -11.85 -19.33
C ALA A 252 4.66 -13.14 -18.49
N ALA A 253 5.83 -13.42 -17.92
CA ALA A 253 6.01 -14.60 -17.07
C ALA A 253 5.23 -14.52 -15.75
N ARG A 254 4.87 -13.33 -15.29
CA ARG A 254 4.18 -13.10 -14.00
C ARG A 254 2.66 -13.04 -14.11
N ILE A 255 2.11 -12.96 -15.32
CA ILE A 255 0.66 -12.85 -15.54
C ILE A 255 -0.09 -14.15 -15.19
N TRP A 256 0.57 -15.31 -15.37
CA TRP A 256 -0.11 -16.62 -15.31
C TRP A 256 -0.70 -16.98 -13.95
N PRO A 257 0.00 -16.86 -12.81
CA PRO A 257 -0.58 -17.25 -11.53
C PRO A 257 -1.86 -16.47 -11.19
N PRO A 258 -1.89 -15.12 -11.23
CA PRO A 258 -3.10 -14.35 -10.92
C PRO A 258 -4.22 -14.62 -11.94
N LEU A 259 -3.90 -14.73 -13.23
CA LEU A 259 -4.88 -15.04 -14.28
C LEU A 259 -5.55 -16.39 -14.07
N VAL A 260 -4.74 -17.45 -13.90
CA VAL A 260 -5.24 -18.83 -13.69
C VAL A 260 -6.09 -18.92 -12.42
N LEU A 261 -5.68 -18.26 -11.34
CA LEU A 261 -6.43 -18.26 -10.08
C LEU A 261 -7.74 -17.47 -10.20
N GLY A 262 -7.75 -16.34 -10.89
CA GLY A 262 -8.98 -15.59 -11.19
C GLY A 262 -9.96 -16.43 -12.00
N LEU A 263 -9.49 -17.09 -13.06
CA LEU A 263 -10.30 -17.98 -13.90
C LEU A 263 -10.76 -19.23 -13.12
N ALA A 264 -9.93 -19.79 -12.24
CA ALA A 264 -10.31 -20.91 -11.39
C ALA A 264 -11.47 -20.55 -10.46
N VAL A 265 -11.42 -19.39 -9.79
CA VAL A 265 -12.55 -18.92 -8.97
C VAL A 265 -13.79 -18.70 -9.84
N THR A 266 -13.65 -18.10 -11.01
CA THR A 266 -14.76 -17.86 -11.96
C THR A 266 -15.44 -19.16 -12.39
N ALA A 267 -14.67 -20.17 -12.74
CA ALA A 267 -15.18 -21.42 -13.29
C ALA A 267 -15.67 -22.39 -12.21
N LEU A 268 -14.89 -22.54 -11.12
CA LEU A 268 -15.03 -23.63 -10.16
C LEU A 268 -15.83 -23.25 -8.91
N ALA A 269 -15.97 -21.96 -8.57
CA ALA A 269 -16.79 -21.55 -7.43
C ALA A 269 -18.27 -21.91 -7.64
N PRO A 270 -19.03 -22.20 -6.56
CA PRO A 270 -20.45 -22.54 -6.64
C PRO A 270 -21.24 -21.50 -7.46
N ARG A 271 -22.16 -21.97 -8.31
CA ARG A 271 -22.97 -21.09 -9.17
C ARG A 271 -23.78 -20.06 -8.40
N THR A 272 -24.11 -20.34 -7.15
CA THR A 272 -24.80 -19.40 -6.23
C THR A 272 -23.92 -18.25 -5.79
N TRP A 273 -22.59 -18.38 -5.88
CA TRP A 273 -21.62 -17.33 -5.50
C TRP A 273 -21.36 -16.37 -6.68
N ARG A 274 -22.43 -15.75 -7.18
CA ARG A 274 -22.38 -14.92 -8.39
C ARG A 274 -21.34 -13.81 -8.28
N VAL A 275 -21.30 -13.07 -7.16
CA VAL A 275 -20.34 -11.97 -6.94
C VAL A 275 -18.90 -12.50 -6.96
N ALA A 276 -18.59 -13.59 -6.25
CA ALA A 276 -17.25 -14.16 -6.23
C ALA A 276 -16.78 -14.60 -7.64
N ARG A 277 -17.67 -15.23 -8.41
CA ARG A 277 -17.38 -15.65 -9.80
C ARG A 277 -17.10 -14.43 -10.70
N TRP A 278 -17.95 -13.41 -10.63
CA TRP A 278 -17.73 -12.19 -11.39
C TRP A 278 -16.50 -11.42 -10.93
N SER A 279 -16.18 -11.40 -9.61
CA SER A 279 -14.92 -10.83 -9.11
C SER A 279 -13.71 -11.55 -9.69
N GLY A 280 -13.75 -12.89 -9.80
CA GLY A 280 -12.70 -13.66 -10.46
C GLY A 280 -12.54 -13.29 -11.94
N ALA A 281 -13.66 -13.13 -12.68
CA ALA A 281 -13.63 -12.76 -14.09
C ALA A 281 -13.11 -11.32 -14.32
N VAL A 282 -13.61 -10.35 -13.54
CA VAL A 282 -13.15 -8.95 -13.59
C VAL A 282 -11.66 -8.86 -13.22
N TYR A 283 -11.24 -9.61 -12.20
CA TYR A 283 -9.85 -9.67 -11.80
C TYR A 283 -8.95 -10.28 -12.87
N ALA A 284 -9.36 -11.39 -13.50
CA ALA A 284 -8.63 -12.02 -14.60
C ALA A 284 -8.48 -11.06 -15.79
N LEU A 285 -9.55 -10.35 -16.15
CA LEU A 285 -9.50 -9.30 -17.17
C LEU A 285 -8.55 -8.16 -16.75
N GLY A 286 -8.67 -7.68 -15.52
CA GLY A 286 -7.79 -6.65 -14.97
C GLY A 286 -6.31 -7.07 -15.01
N THR A 287 -6.01 -8.33 -14.71
CA THR A 287 -4.64 -8.87 -14.81
C THR A 287 -4.11 -8.82 -16.25
N VAL A 288 -4.93 -9.16 -17.25
CA VAL A 288 -4.55 -9.02 -18.67
C VAL A 288 -4.32 -7.54 -19.03
N LEU A 289 -5.21 -6.65 -18.58
CA LEU A 289 -5.09 -5.22 -18.86
C LEU A 289 -3.82 -4.61 -18.24
N THR A 290 -3.40 -5.04 -17.04
CA THR A 290 -2.14 -4.55 -16.45
C THR A 290 -0.89 -4.99 -17.18
N HIS A 291 -0.97 -6.04 -18.00
CA HIS A 291 0.12 -6.44 -18.90
C HIS A 291 0.12 -5.65 -20.20
N LEU A 292 -1.06 -5.37 -20.75
CA LEU A 292 -1.20 -4.71 -22.05
C LEU A 292 -1.11 -3.19 -21.97
N ILE A 293 -1.46 -2.60 -20.81
CA ILE A 293 -1.53 -1.15 -20.61
C ILE A 293 -0.55 -0.77 -19.51
N ALA A 294 0.42 0.08 -19.86
CA ALA A 294 1.34 0.66 -18.90
C ALA A 294 0.56 1.40 -17.79
N SER A 295 0.84 1.07 -16.54
CA SER A 295 0.10 1.61 -15.40
C SER A 295 0.93 1.52 -14.10
N PRO A 296 0.61 2.30 -13.07
CA PRO A 296 1.24 2.17 -11.75
C PRO A 296 0.92 0.85 -11.03
N VAL A 297 -0.05 0.07 -11.53
CA VAL A 297 -0.53 -1.16 -10.88
C VAL A 297 0.48 -2.30 -11.06
N GLY A 298 0.79 -2.66 -12.29
CA GLY A 298 1.74 -3.72 -12.64
C GLY A 298 1.60 -4.98 -11.80
N THR A 299 2.72 -5.48 -11.29
CA THR A 299 2.76 -6.69 -10.46
C THR A 299 1.99 -6.59 -9.13
N ASN A 300 1.55 -5.40 -8.71
CA ASN A 300 0.70 -5.27 -7.52
C ASN A 300 -0.67 -5.96 -7.68
N VAL A 301 -1.11 -6.22 -8.92
CA VAL A 301 -2.34 -6.98 -9.17
C VAL A 301 -2.29 -8.40 -8.58
N GLU A 302 -1.11 -9.03 -8.48
CA GLU A 302 -0.92 -10.36 -7.92
C GLU A 302 -1.47 -10.48 -6.49
N ARG A 303 -1.38 -9.42 -5.70
CA ARG A 303 -1.76 -9.39 -4.28
C ARG A 303 -3.22 -9.77 -4.03
N PHE A 304 -4.12 -9.52 -4.96
CA PHE A 304 -5.53 -9.95 -4.81
C PHE A 304 -5.67 -11.47 -4.79
N ALA A 305 -5.01 -12.16 -5.74
CA ALA A 305 -5.02 -13.62 -5.76
C ALA A 305 -4.25 -14.21 -4.57
N GLU A 306 -3.13 -13.60 -4.18
CA GLU A 306 -2.35 -14.04 -3.02
C GLU A 306 -3.19 -14.07 -1.73
N LEU A 307 -4.00 -13.03 -1.51
CA LEU A 307 -4.79 -12.89 -0.29
C LEU A 307 -6.07 -13.71 -0.29
N PHE A 308 -6.78 -13.77 -1.40
CA PHE A 308 -8.16 -14.23 -1.40
C PHE A 308 -8.39 -15.56 -2.12
N ALA A 309 -7.56 -15.91 -3.13
CA ALA A 309 -7.76 -17.15 -3.87
C ALA A 309 -7.62 -18.42 -2.99
N PRO A 310 -6.63 -18.57 -2.08
CA PRO A 310 -6.53 -19.76 -1.24
C PRO A 310 -7.80 -20.02 -0.42
N ALA A 311 -8.29 -18.98 0.26
CA ALA A 311 -9.48 -19.09 1.11
C ALA A 311 -10.77 -19.31 0.29
N ALA A 312 -10.92 -18.64 -0.86
CA ALA A 312 -12.08 -18.80 -1.74
C ALA A 312 -12.14 -20.21 -2.34
N LEU A 313 -11.01 -20.74 -2.82
CA LEU A 313 -10.92 -22.11 -3.37
C LEU A 313 -11.18 -23.16 -2.31
N LEU A 314 -10.63 -23.01 -1.10
CA LEU A 314 -10.92 -23.92 0.01
C LEU A 314 -12.40 -23.85 0.41
N ALA A 315 -12.97 -22.65 0.51
CA ALA A 315 -14.39 -22.49 0.80
C ALA A 315 -15.27 -23.14 -0.27
N ALA A 316 -14.91 -23.01 -1.56
CA ALA A 316 -15.61 -23.65 -2.66
C ALA A 316 -15.50 -25.18 -2.59
N LEU A 317 -14.32 -25.73 -2.31
CA LEU A 317 -14.09 -27.17 -2.15
C LEU A 317 -14.94 -27.76 -1.02
N LEU A 318 -14.99 -27.08 0.14
CA LEU A 318 -15.79 -27.50 1.30
C LEU A 318 -17.31 -27.32 1.10
N SER A 319 -17.71 -26.49 0.14
CA SER A 319 -19.11 -26.21 -0.20
C SER A 319 -19.62 -27.01 -1.40
N ALA A 320 -18.78 -27.83 -2.03
CA ALA A 320 -19.16 -28.65 -3.18
C ALA A 320 -20.42 -29.50 -2.85
N PRO A 321 -21.51 -29.37 -3.63
CA PRO A 321 -22.77 -29.99 -3.29
C PRO A 321 -22.70 -31.51 -3.39
N PRO A 322 -23.34 -32.28 -2.46
CA PRO A 322 -23.46 -33.72 -2.57
C PRO A 322 -24.34 -34.15 -3.74
N ALA A 323 -25.13 -33.24 -4.32
CA ALA A 323 -26.20 -33.47 -5.27
C ALA A 323 -25.80 -33.38 -6.76
N LEU A 324 -24.52 -33.46 -7.11
CA LEU A 324 -24.18 -33.71 -8.51
C LEU A 324 -24.56 -35.15 -8.86
N THR A 325 -25.53 -35.31 -9.75
CA THR A 325 -26.12 -36.58 -10.17
C THR A 325 -25.12 -37.57 -10.78
N ALA A 326 -23.94 -37.10 -11.22
CA ALA A 326 -22.85 -37.95 -11.70
C ALA A 326 -21.65 -37.86 -10.74
N ALA A 327 -21.34 -38.95 -10.06
CA ALA A 327 -20.19 -39.10 -9.16
C ALA A 327 -18.86 -38.71 -9.83
N ARG A 328 -18.74 -38.93 -11.14
CA ARG A 328 -17.56 -38.57 -11.96
C ARG A 328 -17.36 -37.04 -12.04
N SER A 329 -18.42 -36.26 -12.34
CA SER A 329 -18.36 -34.81 -12.43
C SER A 329 -18.01 -34.15 -11.08
N ARG A 330 -18.51 -34.71 -9.97
CA ARG A 330 -18.16 -34.26 -8.62
C ARG A 330 -16.69 -34.52 -8.29
N ARG A 331 -16.17 -35.69 -8.61
CA ARG A 331 -14.75 -36.05 -8.39
C ARG A 331 -13.85 -35.12 -9.21
N LEU A 332 -14.20 -34.89 -10.47
CA LEU A 332 -13.45 -33.96 -11.34
C LEU A 332 -13.44 -32.55 -10.78
N LEU A 333 -14.60 -32.00 -10.41
CA LEU A 333 -14.69 -30.65 -9.83
C LEU A 333 -13.87 -30.53 -8.53
N SER A 334 -13.98 -31.51 -7.64
CA SER A 334 -13.21 -31.54 -6.39
C SER A 334 -11.72 -31.67 -6.66
N GLY A 335 -11.30 -32.45 -7.65
CA GLY A 335 -9.91 -32.58 -8.07
C GLY A 335 -9.35 -31.28 -8.63
N LEU A 336 -10.10 -30.58 -9.49
CA LEU A 336 -9.71 -29.27 -10.03
C LEU A 336 -9.60 -28.20 -8.94
N LEU A 337 -10.58 -28.14 -8.01
CA LEU A 337 -10.53 -27.22 -6.87
C LEU A 337 -9.34 -27.52 -5.94
N ALA A 338 -9.07 -28.79 -5.67
CA ALA A 338 -7.92 -29.19 -4.86
C ALA A 338 -6.60 -28.84 -5.55
N GLY A 339 -6.47 -29.10 -6.84
CA GLY A 339 -5.30 -28.72 -7.64
C GLY A 339 -5.06 -27.21 -7.66
N ALA A 340 -6.12 -26.43 -7.91
CA ALA A 340 -6.05 -24.96 -7.88
C ALA A 340 -5.68 -24.43 -6.47
N LEU A 341 -6.20 -25.04 -5.42
CA LEU A 341 -5.88 -24.70 -4.03
C LEU A 341 -4.40 -24.98 -3.72
N VAL A 342 -3.90 -26.17 -4.06
CA VAL A 342 -2.49 -26.54 -3.84
C VAL A 342 -1.58 -25.60 -4.62
N TYR A 343 -1.91 -25.30 -5.88
CA TYR A 343 -1.16 -24.32 -6.69
C TYR A 343 -1.15 -22.95 -6.03
N SER A 344 -2.30 -22.46 -5.58
CA SER A 344 -2.42 -21.14 -4.93
C SER A 344 -1.60 -21.04 -3.65
N VAL A 345 -1.73 -22.03 -2.76
CA VAL A 345 -0.98 -22.08 -1.49
C VAL A 345 0.53 -22.22 -1.75
N GLY A 346 0.92 -23.08 -2.67
CA GLY A 346 2.32 -23.27 -3.05
C GLY A 346 2.94 -22.00 -3.65
N TRP A 347 2.20 -21.30 -4.51
CA TRP A 347 2.65 -20.04 -5.09
C TRP A 347 2.84 -18.95 -4.03
N VAL A 348 1.85 -18.73 -3.15
CA VAL A 348 1.94 -17.75 -2.05
C VAL A 348 3.08 -18.10 -1.10
N GLY A 349 3.19 -19.37 -0.69
CA GLY A 349 4.24 -19.82 0.23
C GLY A 349 5.65 -19.63 -0.36
N ARG A 350 5.85 -19.99 -1.63
CA ARG A 350 7.14 -19.80 -2.32
C ARG A 350 7.50 -18.34 -2.42
N LYS A 351 6.56 -17.48 -2.85
CA LYS A 351 6.78 -16.04 -2.98
C LYS A 351 7.14 -15.40 -1.64
N THR A 352 6.40 -15.73 -0.58
CA THR A 352 6.71 -15.24 0.77
C THR A 352 8.09 -15.70 1.23
N ALA A 353 8.45 -16.97 0.99
CA ALA A 353 9.77 -17.48 1.35
C ALA A 353 10.90 -16.76 0.58
N ASP A 354 10.68 -16.45 -0.69
CA ASP A 354 11.66 -15.71 -1.50
C ASP A 354 11.79 -14.24 -1.05
N ASP A 355 10.67 -13.58 -0.71
CA ASP A 355 10.67 -12.24 -0.13
C ASP A 355 11.42 -12.22 1.22
N LEU A 356 11.17 -13.20 2.10
CA LEU A 356 11.86 -13.31 3.40
C LEU A 356 13.36 -13.59 3.28
N LYS A 357 13.81 -14.39 2.32
CA LYS A 357 15.25 -14.60 2.05
C LYS A 357 15.95 -13.31 1.70
N VAL A 358 15.29 -12.41 0.99
CA VAL A 358 15.84 -11.11 0.58
C VAL A 358 15.78 -10.09 1.71
N SER A 359 14.68 -10.05 2.47
CA SER A 359 14.40 -8.97 3.41
C SER A 359 14.95 -9.19 4.81
N THR A 360 15.04 -10.46 5.28
CA THR A 360 15.30 -10.74 6.71
C THR A 360 16.77 -10.60 7.09
N ALA A 361 17.69 -11.11 6.27
CA ALA A 361 19.11 -11.03 6.60
C ALA A 361 19.61 -9.58 6.56
N VAL A 362 20.25 -9.13 7.64
CA VAL A 362 20.93 -7.83 7.67
C VAL A 362 22.37 -8.03 7.24
N PRO A 363 22.77 -7.59 6.04
CA PRO A 363 24.14 -7.74 5.56
C PRO A 363 25.07 -6.80 6.33
N ALA A 364 26.36 -7.15 6.42
CA ALA A 364 27.35 -6.38 7.16
C ALA A 364 27.44 -4.90 6.69
N TRP A 365 27.29 -4.65 5.39
CA TRP A 365 27.29 -3.28 4.86
C TRP A 365 26.13 -2.42 5.38
N ALA A 366 25.00 -3.02 5.71
CA ALA A 366 23.83 -2.31 6.25
C ALA A 366 23.91 -2.10 7.76
N ALA A 367 24.78 -2.83 8.46
CA ALA A 367 25.00 -2.69 9.90
C ALA A 367 26.02 -1.58 10.24
N GLY A 368 26.87 -1.17 9.30
CA GLY A 368 27.90 -0.15 9.50
C GLY A 368 27.79 0.94 8.42
N THR A 369 27.06 2.01 8.70
CA THR A 369 26.85 3.13 7.75
C THR A 369 27.55 4.42 8.17
N ASP A 370 28.04 4.52 9.41
CA ASP A 370 28.62 5.77 9.94
C ASP A 370 29.81 6.24 9.09
N GLY A 371 30.68 5.34 8.68
CA GLY A 371 31.85 5.67 7.84
C GLY A 371 31.47 6.29 6.50
N VAL A 372 30.51 5.71 5.78
CA VAL A 372 30.07 6.26 4.47
C VAL A 372 29.30 7.57 4.63
N VAL A 373 28.50 7.71 5.70
CA VAL A 373 27.78 8.95 6.01
C VAL A 373 28.75 10.07 6.32
N ASP A 374 29.76 9.84 7.16
CA ASP A 374 30.77 10.86 7.49
C ASP A 374 31.64 11.21 6.29
N ALA A 375 31.99 10.22 5.46
CA ALA A 375 32.70 10.46 4.20
C ALA A 375 31.89 11.35 3.25
N LEU A 376 30.59 11.06 3.05
CA LEU A 376 29.70 11.87 2.21
C LEU A 376 29.57 13.30 2.73
N LYS A 377 29.41 13.49 4.05
CA LYS A 377 29.39 14.81 4.67
C LYS A 377 30.70 15.55 4.44
N GLY A 378 31.85 14.92 4.69
CA GLY A 378 33.16 15.52 4.47
C GLY A 378 33.44 15.89 3.00
N LEU A 379 32.83 15.17 2.06
CA LEU A 379 32.93 15.45 0.63
C LEU A 379 31.94 16.53 0.14
N GLY A 380 31.04 17.04 1.01
CA GLY A 380 30.04 18.04 0.65
C GLY A 380 28.88 17.49 -0.18
N ALA A 381 28.48 16.24 0.06
CA ALA A 381 27.39 15.59 -0.65
C ALA A 381 26.03 16.23 -0.39
N ASP A 382 25.90 17.05 0.64
CA ASP A 382 24.73 17.89 0.93
C ASP A 382 24.49 19.03 -0.07
N ARG A 383 25.42 19.25 -1.01
CA ARG A 383 25.31 20.29 -2.07
C ARG A 383 24.96 19.73 -3.44
N THR A 384 24.81 18.43 -3.55
CA THR A 384 24.52 17.72 -4.80
C THR A 384 23.58 16.55 -4.53
N ARG A 385 23.34 15.74 -5.53
CA ARG A 385 22.61 14.50 -5.36
C ARG A 385 23.56 13.32 -5.38
N VAL A 386 23.19 12.27 -4.66
CA VAL A 386 23.97 11.03 -4.54
C VAL A 386 23.21 9.90 -5.22
N GLU A 387 23.84 9.21 -6.15
CA GLU A 387 23.35 7.91 -6.60
C GLU A 387 23.89 6.82 -5.68
N VAL A 388 23.01 5.96 -5.20
CA VAL A 388 23.40 4.75 -4.49
C VAL A 388 22.91 3.57 -5.28
N VAL A 389 23.86 2.77 -5.79
CA VAL A 389 23.54 1.57 -6.58
C VAL A 389 22.59 0.67 -5.78
N PRO A 390 21.35 0.45 -6.23
CA PRO A 390 20.35 -0.27 -5.45
C PRO A 390 20.77 -1.70 -5.15
N ALA A 391 20.80 -2.03 -3.87
CA ALA A 391 20.96 -3.40 -3.41
C ALA A 391 19.64 -4.16 -3.49
N ARG A 392 19.68 -5.47 -3.61
CA ARG A 392 18.49 -6.31 -3.77
C ARG A 392 17.48 -6.17 -2.62
N ASN A 393 17.95 -5.82 -1.43
CA ASN A 393 17.09 -5.64 -0.24
C ASN A 393 16.70 -4.17 0.03
N HIS A 394 17.14 -3.23 -0.81
CA HIS A 394 16.81 -1.78 -0.79
C HIS A 394 17.07 -1.05 0.53
N ARG A 395 17.94 -1.58 1.41
CA ARG A 395 18.26 -0.94 2.69
C ARG A 395 19.02 0.37 2.53
N GLU A 396 19.82 0.50 1.47
CA GLU A 396 20.54 1.74 1.12
C GLU A 396 19.60 2.94 1.01
N ALA A 397 18.42 2.72 0.43
CA ALA A 397 17.42 3.78 0.25
C ALA A 397 16.90 4.36 1.57
N THR A 398 16.84 3.54 2.63
CA THR A 398 16.39 3.98 3.96
C THR A 398 17.55 4.51 4.79
N LEU A 399 18.69 3.83 4.75
CA LEU A 399 19.83 4.14 5.61
C LEU A 399 20.50 5.46 5.24
N LEU A 400 20.57 5.83 3.96
CA LEU A 400 21.25 7.04 3.51
C LEU A 400 20.31 8.23 3.26
N ALA A 401 19.02 8.01 2.99
CA ALA A 401 18.04 9.07 2.76
C ALA A 401 17.94 10.14 3.87
N PRO A 402 18.16 9.84 5.16
CA PRO A 402 18.21 10.84 6.21
C PRO A 402 19.37 11.84 6.10
N HIS A 403 20.42 11.48 5.39
CA HIS A 403 21.70 12.18 5.40
C HIS A 403 22.01 12.87 4.08
N VAL A 404 21.54 12.32 2.93
CA VAL A 404 21.78 12.85 1.58
C VAL A 404 20.55 12.67 0.70
N ASN A 405 20.41 13.52 -0.31
CA ASN A 405 19.34 13.38 -1.29
C ASN A 405 19.76 12.39 -2.38
N LEU A 406 19.03 11.28 -2.47
CA LEU A 406 19.33 10.19 -3.40
C LEU A 406 18.71 10.44 -4.79
N ALA A 407 19.46 10.10 -5.83
CA ALA A 407 18.97 10.14 -7.21
C ALA A 407 17.92 9.07 -7.47
N ARG A 408 18.09 7.90 -6.85
CA ARG A 408 17.07 6.85 -6.78
C ARG A 408 16.70 6.54 -5.33
N GLY A 409 15.66 5.75 -5.14
CA GLY A 409 15.19 5.29 -3.83
C GLY A 409 14.44 3.98 -3.97
N TRP A 410 13.44 3.73 -3.10
CA TRP A 410 12.64 2.53 -3.22
C TRP A 410 11.17 2.83 -3.55
N ASN A 411 10.93 3.20 -4.80
CA ASN A 411 9.61 3.31 -5.43
C ASN A 411 9.72 2.86 -6.89
N ARG A 412 9.34 1.63 -7.19
CA ARG A 412 9.56 1.03 -8.51
C ARG A 412 8.93 1.84 -9.64
N GLN A 413 7.78 2.47 -9.42
CA GLN A 413 7.09 3.26 -10.44
C GLN A 413 7.91 4.50 -10.84
N LEU A 414 8.43 5.23 -9.86
CA LEU A 414 9.29 6.39 -10.12
C LEU A 414 10.67 5.97 -10.66
N ASP A 415 11.18 4.84 -10.20
CA ASP A 415 12.45 4.30 -10.67
C ASP A 415 12.40 3.97 -12.18
N VAL A 416 11.31 3.35 -12.64
CA VAL A 416 11.09 3.10 -14.07
C VAL A 416 10.90 4.41 -14.85
N GLU A 417 10.12 5.36 -14.32
CA GLU A 417 9.85 6.63 -14.99
C GLU A 417 11.13 7.46 -15.15
N ARG A 418 11.92 7.63 -14.09
CA ARG A 418 13.06 8.55 -14.04
C ARG A 418 14.40 7.90 -14.36
N GLY A 419 14.47 6.58 -14.33
CA GLY A 419 15.64 5.76 -14.63
C GLY A 419 15.38 4.72 -15.71
N ARG A 420 14.68 5.06 -16.79
CA ARG A 420 14.28 4.12 -17.85
C ARG A 420 15.45 3.31 -18.41
N LEU A 421 16.64 3.90 -18.52
CA LEU A 421 17.85 3.22 -19.00
C LEU A 421 18.20 1.93 -18.22
N PHE A 422 17.81 1.84 -16.95
CA PHE A 422 18.05 0.64 -16.13
C PHE A 422 17.09 -0.51 -16.46
N TYR A 423 16.03 -0.25 -17.26
CA TYR A 423 14.93 -1.19 -17.52
C TYR A 423 14.74 -1.56 -18.99
N ASP A 424 15.20 -0.74 -19.92
CA ASP A 424 14.91 -0.86 -21.35
C ASP A 424 16.10 -1.43 -22.18
N GLY A 425 17.19 -1.81 -21.52
CA GLY A 425 18.37 -2.35 -22.18
C GLY A 425 19.28 -1.31 -22.84
N THR A 426 19.03 -0.02 -22.64
CA THR A 426 19.85 1.08 -23.21
C THR A 426 20.99 1.51 -22.29
N PHE A 427 21.21 0.82 -21.18
CA PHE A 427 22.28 1.13 -20.23
C PHE A 427 23.67 1.02 -20.87
N SER A 428 24.45 2.08 -20.77
CA SER A 428 25.85 2.17 -21.18
C SER A 428 26.55 3.25 -20.36
N ALA A 429 27.88 3.32 -20.41
CA ALA A 429 28.64 4.38 -19.74
C ALA A 429 28.20 5.79 -20.20
N ALA A 430 27.85 5.97 -21.47
CA ALA A 430 27.42 7.26 -22.03
C ALA A 430 25.99 7.62 -21.58
N THR A 431 25.03 6.70 -21.65
CA THR A 431 23.66 6.95 -21.20
C THR A 431 23.59 7.11 -19.69
N TYR A 432 24.41 6.39 -18.94
CA TYR A 432 24.54 6.55 -17.49
C TYR A 432 25.11 7.94 -17.14
N ARG A 433 26.17 8.40 -17.83
CA ARG A 433 26.70 9.75 -17.63
C ARG A 433 25.62 10.80 -17.91
N ALA A 434 24.90 10.70 -19.01
CA ALA A 434 23.83 11.64 -19.35
C ALA A 434 22.71 11.66 -18.28
N TRP A 435 22.40 10.50 -17.69
CA TRP A 435 21.42 10.41 -16.61
C TRP A 435 21.93 11.06 -15.30
N LEU A 436 23.22 10.83 -14.94
CA LEU A 436 23.84 11.49 -13.79
C LEU A 436 23.85 13.01 -13.93
N ASP A 437 24.17 13.52 -15.12
CA ASP A 437 24.18 14.95 -15.44
C ASP A 437 22.74 15.55 -15.38
N ARG A 438 21.77 14.84 -15.93
CA ARG A 438 20.35 15.26 -15.87
C ARG A 438 19.89 15.44 -14.44
N TRP A 439 20.22 14.51 -13.55
CA TRP A 439 19.78 14.53 -12.15
C TRP A 439 20.77 15.24 -11.22
N ALA A 440 21.82 15.88 -11.73
CA ALA A 440 22.84 16.59 -10.95
C ALA A 440 23.47 15.70 -9.87
N VAL A 441 23.90 14.52 -10.26
CA VAL A 441 24.56 13.56 -9.36
C VAL A 441 26.05 13.87 -9.27
N GLY A 442 26.53 14.19 -8.06
CA GLY A 442 27.95 14.47 -7.81
C GLY A 442 28.72 13.27 -7.28
N PHE A 443 28.04 12.29 -6.69
CA PHE A 443 28.66 11.10 -6.12
C PHE A 443 27.86 9.85 -6.46
N VAL A 444 28.58 8.75 -6.73
CA VAL A 444 28.02 7.40 -6.85
C VAL A 444 28.56 6.55 -5.72
N VAL A 445 27.67 5.86 -5.03
CA VAL A 445 27.96 5.00 -3.88
C VAL A 445 27.61 3.56 -4.21
N LEU A 446 28.56 2.64 -4.00
CA LEU A 446 28.37 1.22 -4.24
C LEU A 446 28.44 0.45 -2.92
N PRO A 447 27.31 -0.11 -2.41
CA PRO A 447 27.32 -0.99 -1.25
C PRO A 447 27.90 -2.37 -1.58
N GLY A 448 28.46 -3.04 -0.59
CA GLY A 448 29.05 -4.38 -0.71
C GLY A 448 28.03 -5.52 -0.81
N GLY A 449 26.79 -5.23 -1.25
CA GLY A 449 25.70 -6.18 -1.37
C GLY A 449 25.45 -6.66 -2.80
N ARG A 450 24.61 -7.71 -2.95
CA ARG A 450 24.10 -8.09 -4.26
C ARG A 450 23.18 -6.98 -4.79
N PRO A 451 23.38 -6.49 -6.03
CA PRO A 451 22.52 -5.46 -6.62
C PRO A 451 21.10 -5.98 -6.88
N ASP A 452 20.14 -5.07 -6.97
CA ASP A 452 18.81 -5.33 -7.55
C ASP A 452 18.97 -5.66 -9.04
N GLY A 453 18.05 -6.43 -9.60
CA GLY A 453 18.12 -6.85 -11.00
C GLY A 453 18.38 -5.70 -11.99
N PRO A 454 17.58 -4.61 -11.96
CA PRO A 454 17.82 -3.44 -12.82
C PRO A 454 19.15 -2.71 -12.57
N ALA A 455 19.78 -2.90 -11.43
CA ALA A 455 21.06 -2.27 -11.07
C ALA A 455 22.30 -3.15 -11.35
N GLU A 456 22.14 -4.36 -11.88
CA GLU A 456 23.27 -5.28 -12.12
C GLU A 456 24.30 -4.70 -13.09
N ALA A 457 23.85 -4.09 -14.19
CA ALA A 457 24.75 -3.46 -15.17
C ALA A 457 25.46 -2.24 -14.59
N GLU A 458 24.78 -1.44 -13.78
CA GLU A 458 25.35 -0.30 -13.07
C GLU A 458 26.41 -0.75 -12.05
N ALA A 459 26.08 -1.74 -11.23
CA ALA A 459 27.02 -2.31 -10.25
C ALA A 459 28.29 -2.85 -10.91
N ALA A 460 28.17 -3.48 -12.08
CA ALA A 460 29.30 -3.94 -12.87
C ALA A 460 30.15 -2.78 -13.38
N LEU A 461 29.51 -1.76 -13.99
CA LEU A 461 30.21 -0.58 -14.53
C LEU A 461 30.99 0.18 -13.43
N VAL A 462 30.37 0.38 -12.27
CA VAL A 462 30.94 1.14 -11.15
C VAL A 462 32.00 0.29 -10.41
N GLY A 463 31.72 -0.99 -10.24
CA GLY A 463 32.51 -1.89 -9.39
C GLY A 463 33.77 -2.44 -10.03
N ASP A 464 33.74 -2.71 -11.32
CA ASP A 464 34.87 -3.30 -12.06
C ASP A 464 35.85 -2.20 -12.53
N PRO A 465 37.12 -2.22 -12.10
CA PRO A 465 38.12 -1.23 -12.55
C PRO A 465 38.34 -1.22 -14.06
N GLY A 466 38.13 -2.35 -14.75
CA GLY A 466 38.28 -2.45 -16.20
C GLY A 466 37.11 -1.87 -17.00
N LEU A 467 35.96 -1.77 -16.41
CA LEU A 467 34.75 -1.20 -17.04
C LEU A 467 34.48 0.24 -16.60
N ARG A 468 35.03 0.66 -15.45
CA ARG A 468 34.74 1.94 -14.84
C ARG A 468 35.29 3.09 -15.69
N PRO A 469 34.44 4.05 -16.09
CA PRO A 469 34.86 5.22 -16.85
C PRO A 469 35.78 6.13 -16.02
N GLU A 470 36.71 6.85 -16.69
CA GLU A 470 37.67 7.76 -16.05
C GLU A 470 37.01 8.94 -15.32
N TRP A 471 35.80 9.35 -15.75
CA TRP A 471 35.03 10.41 -15.09
C TRP A 471 34.40 9.97 -13.76
N LEU A 472 34.51 8.68 -13.38
CA LEU A 472 34.06 8.13 -12.10
C LEU A 472 35.27 7.86 -11.19
N GLU A 473 35.66 8.87 -10.42
CA GLU A 473 36.87 8.88 -9.61
C GLU A 473 36.63 8.27 -8.23
N PRO A 474 37.36 7.21 -7.81
CA PRO A 474 37.25 6.69 -6.45
C PRO A 474 37.81 7.71 -5.45
N VAL A 475 37.01 8.13 -4.47
CA VAL A 475 37.38 9.16 -3.47
C VAL A 475 37.38 8.63 -2.05
N TRP A 476 36.66 7.55 -1.78
CA TRP A 476 36.65 6.94 -0.46
C TRP A 476 36.20 5.47 -0.53
N ARG A 477 36.68 4.63 0.40
CA ARG A 477 36.24 3.24 0.57
C ARG A 477 36.47 2.75 1.99
N ASP A 478 35.64 1.80 2.43
CA ASP A 478 35.92 0.93 3.58
C ASP A 478 35.71 -0.55 3.18
N ALA A 479 35.49 -1.44 4.17
CA ALA A 479 35.25 -2.86 3.93
C ALA A 479 33.92 -3.14 3.20
N HIS A 480 32.94 -2.23 3.27
CA HIS A 480 31.56 -2.45 2.88
C HIS A 480 31.01 -1.44 1.86
N TRP A 481 31.65 -0.27 1.72
CA TRP A 481 31.17 0.81 0.89
C TRP A 481 32.30 1.40 0.02
N ARG A 482 31.95 1.84 -1.16
CA ARG A 482 32.83 2.57 -2.06
C ARG A 482 32.13 3.82 -2.54
N VAL A 483 32.81 4.97 -2.50
CA VAL A 483 32.31 6.27 -2.95
C VAL A 483 33.15 6.76 -4.12
N TYR A 484 32.47 7.16 -5.17
CA TYR A 484 33.07 7.69 -6.39
C TYR A 484 32.54 9.10 -6.62
N ARG A 485 33.43 10.02 -7.00
CA ARG A 485 33.08 11.37 -7.45
C ARG A 485 32.82 11.33 -8.95
N VAL A 486 31.74 12.00 -9.38
CA VAL A 486 31.50 12.25 -10.80
C VAL A 486 32.28 13.50 -11.18
N ARG A 487 33.33 13.38 -11.99
CA ARG A 487 34.13 14.52 -12.47
C ARG A 487 33.24 15.42 -13.34
N ASP A 488 33.41 16.73 -13.18
CA ASP A 488 32.66 17.75 -13.93
C ASP A 488 31.13 17.54 -13.86
N ALA A 489 30.65 17.13 -12.68
CA ALA A 489 29.24 16.91 -12.44
C ALA A 489 28.44 18.20 -12.68
N VAL A 490 27.31 18.08 -13.34
CA VAL A 490 26.38 19.19 -13.53
C VAL A 490 25.85 19.65 -12.17
N PRO A 491 25.90 20.94 -11.85
CA PRO A 491 25.46 21.43 -10.55
C PRO A 491 23.94 21.31 -10.39
N LEU A 492 23.49 21.11 -9.13
CA LEU A 492 22.08 21.03 -8.78
C LEU A 492 21.32 22.34 -9.07
N VAL A 493 22.01 23.49 -9.02
CA VAL A 493 21.51 24.83 -9.38
C VAL A 493 22.41 25.44 -10.45
N SER A 494 21.83 25.93 -11.55
CA SER A 494 22.58 26.57 -12.62
C SER A 494 23.17 27.90 -12.19
N ALA A 495 24.30 28.31 -12.80
CA ALA A 495 24.84 29.67 -12.61
C ALA A 495 23.78 30.75 -12.94
N PRO A 496 23.75 31.89 -12.22
CA PRO A 496 24.67 32.33 -11.16
C PRO A 496 24.29 31.83 -9.74
N GLY A 497 23.53 30.75 -9.60
CA GLY A 497 23.15 30.13 -8.33
C GLY A 497 24.19 29.12 -7.84
N THR A 498 24.30 28.98 -6.53
CA THR A 498 25.10 27.94 -5.84
C THR A 498 24.31 27.34 -4.70
N VAL A 499 24.38 26.01 -4.52
CA VAL A 499 23.76 25.33 -3.39
C VAL A 499 24.57 25.57 -2.12
N LEU A 500 23.91 25.95 -1.04
CA LEU A 500 24.51 26.06 0.28
C LEU A 500 24.33 24.74 1.05
N THR A 501 23.11 24.22 1.07
CA THR A 501 22.79 22.93 1.71
C THR A 501 21.46 22.37 1.21
N THR A 502 21.33 21.06 1.28
CA THR A 502 20.04 20.36 1.06
C THR A 502 19.69 19.49 2.25
N THR A 503 18.40 19.35 2.49
CA THR A 503 17.83 18.39 3.44
C THR A 503 16.79 17.52 2.74
N PRO A 504 16.24 16.48 3.36
CA PRO A 504 15.15 15.73 2.79
C PRO A 504 13.89 16.54 2.40
N ALA A 505 13.71 17.75 2.97
CA ALA A 505 12.54 18.60 2.74
C ALA A 505 12.83 19.96 2.10
N ASP A 506 14.07 20.45 2.19
CA ASP A 506 14.43 21.82 1.83
C ASP A 506 15.72 21.87 1.02
N LEU A 507 15.83 22.92 0.20
CA LEU A 507 17.06 23.30 -0.50
C LEU A 507 17.33 24.78 -0.25
N VAL A 508 18.53 25.12 0.23
CA VAL A 508 18.99 26.49 0.41
C VAL A 508 20.07 26.80 -0.63
N LEU A 509 19.89 27.90 -1.35
CA LEU A 509 20.78 28.31 -2.41
C LEU A 509 21.09 29.82 -2.30
N ARG A 510 22.25 30.23 -2.81
CA ARG A 510 22.63 31.62 -2.96
C ARG A 510 22.64 31.98 -4.45
N VAL A 511 22.01 33.09 -4.81
CA VAL A 511 22.05 33.66 -6.17
C VAL A 511 22.86 34.94 -6.14
N ALA A 512 23.93 35.01 -6.95
CA ALA A 512 24.90 36.09 -6.89
C ALA A 512 24.44 37.40 -7.58
N ARG A 513 23.43 37.31 -8.47
CA ARG A 513 22.86 38.46 -9.20
C ARG A 513 21.42 38.17 -9.60
N PRO A 514 20.58 39.21 -9.79
CA PRO A 514 19.21 39.04 -10.25
C PRO A 514 19.13 38.23 -11.53
N GLY A 515 18.05 37.44 -11.69
CA GLY A 515 17.82 36.63 -12.86
C GLY A 515 17.17 35.31 -12.52
N ALA A 516 17.15 34.39 -13.50
CA ALA A 516 16.56 33.06 -13.35
C ALA A 516 17.66 32.00 -13.23
N VAL A 517 17.43 31.01 -12.36
CA VAL A 517 18.27 29.83 -12.21
C VAL A 517 17.41 28.57 -12.31
N THR A 518 17.93 27.57 -13.02
CA THR A 518 17.31 26.23 -13.05
C THR A 518 17.76 25.46 -11.84
N VAL A 519 16.81 24.98 -11.06
CA VAL A 519 17.01 24.09 -9.91
C VAL A 519 16.55 22.70 -10.33
N ARG A 520 17.47 21.73 -10.35
CA ARG A 520 17.19 20.33 -10.78
C ARG A 520 16.42 19.54 -9.73
N VAL A 521 15.39 20.15 -9.19
CA VAL A 521 14.32 19.52 -8.40
C VAL A 521 13.13 19.36 -9.31
N ALA A 522 12.58 18.14 -9.37
CA ALA A 522 11.42 17.88 -10.21
C ALA A 522 10.26 18.79 -9.82
N TRP A 523 9.62 19.39 -10.82
CA TRP A 523 8.58 20.40 -10.60
C TRP A 523 7.38 19.83 -9.82
N SER A 524 6.94 20.61 -8.84
CA SER A 524 5.68 20.39 -8.16
C SER A 524 4.98 21.72 -7.87
N PRO A 525 3.65 21.79 -8.01
CA PRO A 525 2.88 23.00 -7.65
C PRO A 525 2.87 23.27 -6.13
N TRP A 526 3.39 22.34 -5.31
CA TRP A 526 3.51 22.46 -3.87
C TRP A 526 4.85 23.07 -3.41
N LEU A 527 5.81 23.25 -4.33
CA LEU A 527 7.06 23.92 -4.02
C LEU A 527 6.82 25.41 -3.78
N ARG A 528 7.57 25.97 -2.84
CA ARG A 528 7.52 27.37 -2.43
C ARG A 528 8.93 27.89 -2.22
N SER A 529 9.13 29.19 -2.46
CA SER A 529 10.33 29.91 -2.12
C SER A 529 10.01 30.97 -1.06
N ASP A 530 10.94 31.22 -0.16
CA ASP A 530 10.87 32.33 0.81
C ASP A 530 11.14 33.71 0.17
N GLY A 531 11.53 33.72 -1.10
CA GLY A 531 11.70 34.90 -1.96
C GLY A 531 11.87 34.47 -3.40
N GLY A 532 11.52 35.37 -4.32
CA GLY A 532 11.53 35.08 -5.75
C GLY A 532 10.32 34.24 -6.19
N CYS A 533 10.35 33.79 -7.42
CA CYS A 533 9.23 33.20 -8.12
C CYS A 533 9.60 31.82 -8.66
N LEU A 534 8.77 30.79 -8.38
CA LEU A 534 8.96 29.44 -8.87
C LEU A 534 8.06 29.16 -10.07
N THR A 535 8.66 28.67 -11.16
CA THR A 535 7.95 28.21 -12.36
C THR A 535 8.48 26.85 -12.81
N ARG A 536 7.73 26.20 -13.68
CA ARG A 536 8.16 24.95 -14.31
C ARG A 536 9.17 25.24 -15.43
N ASP A 537 10.25 24.48 -15.47
CA ASP A 537 11.30 24.52 -16.49
C ASP A 537 11.55 23.11 -17.04
N GLY A 538 10.76 22.73 -18.05
CA GLY A 538 10.73 21.35 -18.50
C GLY A 538 10.21 20.41 -17.41
N GLU A 539 11.04 19.49 -16.96
CA GLU A 539 10.76 18.61 -15.81
C GLU A 539 11.18 19.21 -14.46
N PHE A 540 12.02 20.26 -14.48
CA PHE A 540 12.61 20.85 -13.30
C PHE A 540 11.91 22.16 -12.86
N THR A 541 12.45 22.75 -11.82
CA THR A 541 11.97 23.99 -11.21
C THR A 541 12.88 25.15 -11.61
N ARG A 542 12.30 26.27 -12.00
CA ARG A 542 13.00 27.55 -12.22
C ARG A 542 12.69 28.50 -11.07
N LEU A 543 13.73 29.04 -10.47
CA LEU A 543 13.62 30.14 -9.52
C LEU A 543 14.06 31.44 -10.21
N THR A 544 13.19 32.45 -10.22
CA THR A 544 13.50 33.82 -10.70
C THR A 544 13.55 34.75 -9.51
N VAL A 545 14.66 35.51 -9.39
CA VAL A 545 14.89 36.39 -8.25
C VAL A 545 15.20 37.83 -8.72
N GLY A 546 14.70 38.82 -7.98
CA GLY A 546 14.89 40.23 -8.26
C GLY A 546 16.14 40.83 -7.62
N ALA A 547 16.79 40.14 -6.68
CA ALA A 547 17.98 40.62 -5.96
C ALA A 547 18.98 39.49 -5.70
N PRO A 548 20.28 39.78 -5.52
CA PRO A 548 21.21 38.80 -4.97
C PRO A 548 20.83 38.44 -3.53
N GLY A 549 21.00 37.17 -3.15
CA GLY A 549 20.65 36.75 -1.79
C GLY A 549 20.64 35.23 -1.61
N GLU A 550 20.22 34.81 -0.43
CA GLU A 550 19.97 33.43 -0.09
C GLU A 550 18.46 33.16 -0.19
N TYR A 551 18.13 32.02 -0.78
CA TYR A 551 16.75 31.60 -1.05
C TYR A 551 16.57 30.18 -0.60
N ARG A 552 15.43 29.92 0.06
CA ARG A 552 15.05 28.56 0.49
C ARG A 552 13.87 28.08 -0.35
N ILE A 553 14.02 26.91 -0.94
CA ILE A 553 12.95 26.17 -1.59
C ILE A 553 12.50 25.07 -0.66
N SER A 554 11.21 25.04 -0.34
CA SER A 554 10.55 24.11 0.56
C SER A 554 9.19 23.70 0.02
N SER A 555 8.41 22.94 0.78
CA SER A 555 7.02 22.62 0.43
C SER A 555 6.14 22.61 1.68
N ARG A 556 4.84 22.92 1.53
CA ARG A 556 3.85 22.83 2.62
C ARG A 556 2.51 22.36 2.10
N TYR A 557 1.76 21.63 2.93
CA TYR A 557 0.33 21.43 2.73
C TYR A 557 -0.45 22.72 3.02
N GLY A 558 -1.48 22.98 2.23
CA GLY A 558 -2.34 24.14 2.41
C GLY A 558 -2.29 25.15 1.25
N PRO A 559 -3.17 26.16 1.26
CA PRO A 559 -3.22 27.16 0.20
C PRO A 559 -1.92 27.96 0.13
N SER A 560 -1.52 28.33 -1.09
CA SER A 560 -0.39 29.23 -1.30
C SER A 560 -0.67 30.58 -0.61
N PRO A 561 0.24 31.11 0.20
CA PRO A 561 0.14 32.49 0.61
C PRO A 561 0.34 33.37 -0.63
N GLY A 562 -0.71 34.05 -1.09
CA GLY A 562 -0.74 35.18 -1.98
C GLY A 562 -0.01 35.14 -3.33
N PRO A 563 -0.15 36.23 -4.13
CA PRO A 563 0.44 36.35 -5.48
C PRO A 563 1.98 36.46 -5.53
N ALA A 564 2.66 36.59 -4.40
CA ALA A 564 4.12 36.67 -4.34
C ALA A 564 4.85 35.38 -4.73
N ASP A 565 4.17 34.23 -4.70
CA ASP A 565 4.72 32.93 -5.09
C ASP A 565 4.39 32.52 -6.54
N ARG A 566 3.67 33.36 -7.27
CA ARG A 566 3.35 33.15 -8.70
C ARG A 566 3.99 34.30 -9.51
N CYS A 567 4.77 33.92 -10.49
CA CYS A 567 5.33 34.87 -11.43
C CYS A 567 4.26 35.60 -12.25
#